data_e42718a8abc8e2a1afb19453c83657e4
#
_entry.id   e42718a8abc8e2a1afb19453c83657e4
#
_cell.length_a   1.000
_cell.length_b   1.000
_cell.length_c   1.000
_cell.angle_alpha   90.00
_cell.angle_beta   90.00
_cell.angle_gamma   90.00
#
_symmetry.space_group_name_H-M   'P 1'
#
loop_
_entity.id
_entity.type
_entity.pdbx_description
1 polymer ?
#
loop_
_entity_poly.entity_id
_entity_poly.type
_entity_poly.pdbx_seq_one_letter_code
_entity_poly.pdbx_strand_id
1 'polypeptide(L)'
;MKLLKTVFLSDHKFYKKVLLLALPISLQSLITIGVNMLDTIMVGTLGEQELSATSLANQFINIYHIFCMGLGMGASVLVSRYWGMKETEPEKSSLALKKTICLMVRLTVGLALLFAVATLTIPSVIMRMY
;
A
#
# COMPACT_ATOMS: atom_id res chain seq x y z
N MET A 1 5.05 17.02 34.09
CA MET A 1 3.75 17.62 33.72
C MET A 1 3.86 18.81 32.78
N LYS A 2 4.93 19.62 32.77
CA LYS A 2 5.12 20.74 31.81
C LYS A 2 5.43 20.28 30.36
N LEU A 3 6.19 19.21 30.17
CA LEU A 3 6.55 18.70 28.83
C LEU A 3 5.35 18.18 28.04
N LEU A 4 4.37 17.55 28.69
CA LEU A 4 3.14 17.09 28.03
C LEU A 4 2.25 18.26 27.55
N LYS A 5 2.21 19.38 28.29
CA LYS A 5 1.49 20.58 27.86
C LYS A 5 2.13 21.28 26.68
N THR A 6 3.46 21.26 26.57
CA THR A 6 4.19 21.90 25.47
C THR A 6 4.07 21.10 24.18
N VAL A 7 4.01 19.77 24.27
CA VAL A 7 3.84 18.88 23.10
C VAL A 7 2.40 18.90 22.57
N PHE A 8 1.40 19.03 23.45
CA PHE A 8 -0.02 18.95 23.05
C PHE A 8 -0.69 20.28 22.69
N LEU A 9 -0.13 21.42 23.05
CA LEU A 9 -0.79 22.73 22.91
C LEU A 9 -0.07 23.75 22.04
N SER A 10 1.09 23.42 21.45
CA SER A 10 1.94 24.46 20.85
C SER A 10 1.76 24.69 19.34
N ASP A 11 1.05 23.82 18.58
CA ASP A 11 0.99 24.05 17.13
C ASP A 11 -0.38 23.74 16.51
N HIS A 12 -1.30 24.66 16.65
CA HIS A 12 -2.57 24.63 15.93
C HIS A 12 -2.35 24.51 14.39
N LYS A 13 -1.25 25.06 13.87
CA LYS A 13 -0.85 24.95 12.48
C LYS A 13 -0.40 23.53 12.11
N PHE A 14 0.27 22.83 13.03
CA PHE A 14 0.69 21.45 12.83
C PHE A 14 -0.52 20.50 12.79
N TYR A 15 -1.41 20.60 13.78
CA TYR A 15 -2.63 19.77 13.83
C TYR A 15 -3.54 20.00 12.63
N LYS A 16 -3.68 21.25 12.18
CA LYS A 16 -4.44 21.57 10.96
C LYS A 16 -3.85 20.93 9.72
N LYS A 17 -2.51 20.90 9.56
CA LYS A 17 -1.84 20.23 8.45
C LYS A 17 -2.01 18.71 8.52
N VAL A 18 -1.86 18.12 9.70
CA VAL A 18 -2.05 16.68 9.89
C VAL A 18 -3.50 16.28 9.60
N LEU A 19 -4.47 17.03 10.10
CA LEU A 19 -5.89 16.77 9.85
C LEU A 19 -6.25 16.89 8.37
N LEU A 20 -5.71 17.91 7.69
CA LEU A 20 -5.94 18.15 6.27
C LEU A 20 -5.39 17.00 5.39
N LEU A 21 -4.31 16.36 5.83
CA LEU A 21 -3.73 15.18 5.15
C LEU A 21 -4.43 13.89 5.56
N ALA A 22 -4.76 13.73 6.84
CA ALA A 22 -5.38 12.52 7.36
C ALA A 22 -6.81 12.34 6.88
N LEU A 23 -7.58 13.43 6.77
CA LEU A 23 -9.00 13.37 6.41
C LEU A 23 -9.24 12.77 5.01
N PRO A 24 -8.56 13.22 3.93
CA PRO A 24 -8.75 12.60 2.61
C PRO A 24 -8.27 11.14 2.58
N ILE A 25 -7.19 10.79 3.28
CA ILE A 25 -6.69 9.41 3.35
C ILE A 25 -7.69 8.50 4.08
N SER A 26 -8.25 8.98 5.19
CA SER A 26 -9.28 8.24 5.94
C SER A 26 -10.56 8.06 5.13
N LEU A 27 -10.98 9.10 4.42
CA LEU A 27 -12.16 9.03 3.55
C LEU A 27 -11.96 8.04 2.39
N GLN A 28 -10.78 8.05 1.76
CA GLN A 28 -10.41 7.08 0.74
C GLN A 28 -10.46 5.65 1.27
N SER A 29 -9.90 5.42 2.46
CA SER A 29 -9.92 4.10 3.10
C SER A 29 -11.35 3.65 3.41
N LEU A 30 -12.19 4.55 3.89
CA LEU A 30 -13.61 4.27 4.18
C LEU A 30 -14.37 3.86 2.91
N ILE A 31 -14.16 4.58 1.80
CA ILE A 31 -14.76 4.25 0.50
C ILE A 31 -14.30 2.86 0.03
N THR A 32 -12.99 2.58 0.11
CA THR A 32 -12.44 1.29 -0.30
C THR A 32 -13.02 0.13 0.52
N ILE A 33 -13.13 0.29 1.84
CA ILE A 33 -13.75 -0.71 2.72
C ILE A 33 -15.23 -0.89 2.36
N GLY A 34 -15.96 0.21 2.14
CA GLY A 34 -17.38 0.17 1.75
C GLY A 34 -17.61 -0.58 0.44
N VAL A 35 -16.77 -0.33 -0.57
CA VAL A 35 -16.85 -1.05 -1.86
C VAL A 35 -16.57 -2.54 -1.66
N ASN A 36 -15.56 -2.91 -0.89
CA ASN A 36 -15.24 -4.31 -0.61
C ASN A 36 -16.38 -5.04 0.15
N MET A 37 -17.06 -4.34 1.06
CA MET A 37 -18.24 -4.89 1.74
C MET A 37 -19.40 -5.12 0.76
N LEU A 38 -19.67 -4.17 -0.12
CA LEU A 38 -20.70 -4.32 -1.15
C LEU A 38 -20.39 -5.49 -2.09
N ASP A 39 -19.14 -5.62 -2.53
CA ASP A 39 -18.68 -6.75 -3.35
C ASP A 39 -18.94 -8.09 -2.66
N THR A 40 -18.59 -8.18 -1.38
CA THR A 40 -18.81 -9.41 -0.59
C THR A 40 -20.29 -9.75 -0.45
N ILE A 41 -21.15 -8.75 -0.25
CA ILE A 41 -22.59 -8.93 -0.16
C ILE A 41 -23.14 -9.40 -1.53
N MET A 42 -22.72 -8.78 -2.62
CA MET A 42 -23.16 -9.15 -3.97
C MET A 42 -22.75 -10.59 -4.32
N VAL A 43 -21.51 -10.99 -4.04
CA VAL A 43 -21.05 -12.37 -4.27
C VAL A 43 -21.77 -13.35 -3.36
N GLY A 44 -22.07 -12.97 -2.11
CA GLY A 44 -22.82 -13.79 -1.15
C GLY A 44 -24.24 -14.14 -1.62
N THR A 45 -24.84 -13.32 -2.49
CA THR A 45 -26.16 -13.61 -3.08
C THR A 45 -26.13 -14.67 -4.19
N LEU A 46 -24.95 -14.96 -4.76
CA LEU A 46 -24.77 -15.92 -5.83
C LEU A 46 -24.70 -17.38 -5.34
N GLY A 47 -24.23 -17.61 -4.12
CA GLY A 47 -24.13 -18.92 -3.50
C GLY A 47 -22.86 -19.14 -2.70
N GLU A 48 -22.83 -20.25 -1.94
CA GLU A 48 -21.71 -20.57 -1.03
C GLU A 48 -20.42 -20.97 -1.81
N GLN A 49 -20.56 -21.55 -2.98
CA GLN A 49 -19.42 -21.96 -3.80
C GLN A 49 -18.68 -20.75 -4.38
N GLU A 50 -19.42 -19.79 -4.89
CA GLU A 50 -18.89 -18.54 -5.43
C GLU A 50 -18.24 -17.70 -4.35
N LEU A 51 -18.83 -17.65 -3.17
CA LEU A 51 -18.29 -16.96 -2.00
C LEU A 51 -16.97 -17.59 -1.55
N SER A 52 -16.89 -18.92 -1.53
CA SER A 52 -15.67 -19.65 -1.16
C SER A 52 -14.55 -19.44 -2.18
N ALA A 53 -14.87 -19.49 -3.48
CA ALA A 53 -13.90 -19.25 -4.55
C ALA A 53 -13.35 -17.80 -4.49
N THR A 54 -14.22 -16.83 -4.28
CA THR A 54 -13.81 -15.42 -4.13
C THR A 54 -12.96 -15.19 -2.89
N SER A 55 -13.26 -15.87 -1.79
CA SER A 55 -12.46 -15.79 -0.56
C SER A 55 -11.03 -16.31 -0.76
N LEU A 56 -10.87 -17.42 -1.49
CA LEU A 56 -9.55 -17.96 -1.85
C LEU A 56 -8.78 -17.03 -2.77
N ALA A 57 -9.44 -16.45 -3.77
CA ALA A 57 -8.83 -15.46 -4.66
C ALA A 57 -8.39 -14.21 -3.90
N ASN A 58 -9.21 -13.70 -2.99
CA ASN A 58 -8.88 -12.56 -2.15
C ASN A 58 -7.70 -12.84 -1.22
N GLN A 59 -7.52 -14.06 -0.73
CA GLN A 59 -6.37 -14.43 0.08
C GLN A 59 -5.06 -14.29 -0.72
N PHE A 60 -5.06 -14.72 -1.98
CA PHE A 60 -3.91 -14.57 -2.87
C PHE A 60 -3.61 -13.10 -3.19
N ILE A 61 -4.66 -12.32 -3.46
CA ILE A 61 -4.55 -10.86 -3.69
C ILE A 61 -4.01 -10.15 -2.45
N ASN A 62 -4.44 -10.54 -1.25
CA ASN A 62 -3.95 -9.98 0.01
C ASN A 62 -2.46 -10.21 0.22
N ILE A 63 -1.94 -11.39 -0.12
CA ILE A 63 -0.50 -11.67 -0.06
C ILE A 63 0.26 -10.70 -0.96
N TYR A 64 -0.18 -10.53 -2.21
CA TYR A 64 0.40 -9.56 -3.14
C TYR A 64 0.35 -8.13 -2.59
N HIS A 65 -0.79 -7.74 -2.01
CA HIS A 65 -0.99 -6.41 -1.43
C HIS A 65 -0.02 -6.14 -0.26
N ILE A 66 0.22 -7.13 0.60
CA ILE A 66 1.19 -7.02 1.72
C ILE A 66 2.60 -6.78 1.19
N PHE A 67 3.03 -7.48 0.14
CA PHE A 67 4.33 -7.24 -0.48
C PHE A 67 4.44 -5.83 -1.09
N CYS A 68 3.42 -5.39 -1.82
CA CYS A 68 3.37 -4.04 -2.38
C CYS A 68 3.38 -2.95 -1.29
N MET A 69 2.64 -3.17 -0.20
CA MET A 69 2.61 -2.25 0.95
C MET A 69 3.97 -2.16 1.64
N GLY A 70 4.65 -3.30 1.84
CA GLY A 70 6.00 -3.34 2.40
C GLY A 70 7.01 -2.58 1.54
N LEU A 71 6.99 -2.79 0.23
CA LEU A 71 7.83 -2.05 -0.72
C LEU A 71 7.52 -0.54 -0.69
N GLY A 72 6.24 -0.17 -0.67
CA GLY A 72 5.81 1.22 -0.62
C GLY A 72 6.25 1.93 0.67
N MET A 73 6.12 1.28 1.82
CA MET A 73 6.60 1.82 3.10
C MET A 73 8.12 1.99 3.10
N GLY A 74 8.87 0.99 2.63
CA GLY A 74 10.32 1.07 2.50
C GLY A 74 10.76 2.21 1.57
N ALA A 75 10.09 2.35 0.42
CA ALA A 75 10.32 3.45 -0.51
C ALA A 75 10.07 4.81 0.13
N SER A 76 8.98 4.96 0.87
CA SER A 76 8.60 6.20 1.55
C SER A 76 9.66 6.67 2.55
N VAL A 77 10.21 5.73 3.35
CA VAL A 77 11.27 6.03 4.31
C VAL A 77 12.55 6.51 3.61
N LEU A 78 12.98 5.82 2.55
CA LEU A 78 14.19 6.19 1.81
C LEU A 78 14.02 7.55 1.09
N VAL A 79 12.88 7.76 0.44
CA VAL A 79 12.57 9.02 -0.25
C VAL A 79 12.54 10.18 0.74
N SER A 80 11.87 10.02 1.89
CA SER A 80 11.80 11.05 2.94
C SER A 80 13.18 11.42 3.47
N ARG A 81 14.04 10.40 3.68
CA ARG A 81 15.41 10.62 4.14
C ARG A 81 16.22 11.43 3.12
N TYR A 82 16.23 11.02 1.86
CA TYR A 82 16.97 11.71 0.81
C TYR A 82 16.40 13.10 0.51
N TRP A 83 15.10 13.27 0.63
CA TRP A 83 14.46 14.58 0.48
C TRP A 83 14.89 15.54 1.60
N GLY A 84 14.96 15.07 2.86
CA GLY A 84 15.47 15.89 3.99
C GLY A 84 16.95 16.28 3.85
N MET A 85 17.77 15.44 3.21
CA MET A 85 19.19 15.75 2.97
C MET A 85 19.42 16.74 1.81
N LYS A 86 18.40 17.08 1.04
CA LYS A 86 18.50 17.96 -0.14
C LYS A 86 18.97 19.37 0.20
N GLU A 87 18.69 19.84 1.42
CA GLU A 87 19.15 21.17 1.88
C GLU A 87 20.65 21.22 2.18
N THR A 88 21.25 20.07 2.55
CA THR A 88 22.65 19.98 2.96
C THR A 88 23.57 19.59 1.79
N GLU A 89 23.15 18.66 0.94
CA GLU A 89 23.92 18.15 -0.22
C GLU A 89 23.02 17.94 -1.44
N PRO A 90 22.70 18.99 -2.23
CA PRO A 90 21.67 18.92 -3.27
C PRO A 90 22.00 17.96 -4.42
N GLU A 91 23.26 17.86 -4.85
CA GLU A 91 23.65 16.98 -5.98
C GLU A 91 23.61 15.51 -5.62
N LYS A 92 24.23 15.13 -4.48
CA LYS A 92 24.27 13.73 -4.03
C LYS A 92 22.87 13.22 -3.67
N SER A 93 22.06 14.07 -3.04
CA SER A 93 20.68 13.77 -2.68
C SER A 93 19.79 13.53 -3.90
N SER A 94 19.90 14.36 -4.94
CA SER A 94 19.10 14.20 -6.16
C SER A 94 19.45 12.93 -6.93
N LEU A 95 20.74 12.57 -6.97
CA LEU A 95 21.20 11.34 -7.62
C LEU A 95 20.76 10.09 -6.86
N ALA A 96 20.86 10.11 -5.52
CA ALA A 96 20.41 9.03 -4.66
C ALA A 96 18.89 8.83 -4.76
N LEU A 97 18.12 9.92 -4.79
CA LEU A 97 16.68 9.91 -4.98
C LEU A 97 16.27 9.23 -6.30
N LYS A 98 16.90 9.64 -7.42
CA LYS A 98 16.66 9.04 -8.74
C LYS A 98 16.98 7.53 -8.74
N LYS A 99 18.12 7.14 -8.17
CA LYS A 99 18.50 5.72 -8.06
C LYS A 99 17.51 4.92 -7.23
N THR A 100 17.06 5.46 -6.09
CA THR A 100 16.08 4.81 -5.21
C THR A 100 14.75 4.64 -5.92
N ILE A 101 14.23 5.66 -6.60
CA ILE A 101 12.98 5.57 -7.35
C ILE A 101 13.09 4.52 -8.47
N CYS A 102 14.19 4.54 -9.24
CA CYS A 102 14.40 3.58 -10.32
C CYS A 102 14.47 2.13 -9.79
N LEU A 103 15.14 1.92 -8.66
CA LEU A 103 15.23 0.61 -8.01
C LEU A 103 13.86 0.13 -7.53
N MET A 104 13.08 1.01 -6.91
CA MET A 104 11.73 0.68 -6.43
C MET A 104 10.78 0.33 -7.57
N VAL A 105 10.82 1.09 -8.68
CA VAL A 105 10.03 0.77 -9.88
C VAL A 105 10.41 -0.61 -10.44
N ARG A 106 11.71 -0.92 -10.53
CA ARG A 106 12.17 -2.23 -11.00
C ARG A 106 11.72 -3.38 -10.09
N LEU A 107 11.80 -3.20 -8.77
CA LEU A 107 11.33 -4.19 -7.80
C LEU A 107 9.82 -4.40 -7.89
N THR A 108 9.05 -3.33 -8.01
CA THR A 108 7.59 -3.40 -8.14
C THR A 108 7.18 -4.10 -9.44
N VAL A 109 7.83 -3.77 -10.56
CA VAL A 109 7.57 -4.44 -11.85
C VAL A 109 7.97 -5.92 -11.79
N GLY A 110 9.13 -6.24 -11.20
CA GLY A 110 9.57 -7.62 -11.00
C GLY A 110 8.58 -8.43 -10.16
N LEU A 111 8.10 -7.85 -9.06
CA LEU A 111 7.09 -8.47 -8.21
C LEU A 111 5.77 -8.68 -8.96
N ALA A 112 5.31 -7.68 -9.70
CA ALA A 112 4.08 -7.75 -10.49
C ALA A 112 4.17 -8.88 -11.55
N LEU A 113 5.29 -9.00 -12.26
CA LEU A 113 5.52 -10.07 -13.23
C LEU A 113 5.54 -11.44 -12.57
N LEU A 114 6.19 -11.58 -11.42
CA LEU A 114 6.22 -12.83 -10.67
C LEU A 114 4.81 -13.28 -10.27
N PHE A 115 4.01 -12.37 -9.72
CA PHE A 115 2.62 -12.68 -9.36
C PHE A 115 1.73 -12.91 -10.58
N ALA A 116 1.94 -12.20 -11.69
CA ALA A 116 1.22 -12.44 -12.94
C ALA A 116 1.49 -13.86 -13.48
N VAL A 117 2.75 -14.30 -13.49
CA VAL A 117 3.10 -15.67 -13.89
C VAL A 117 2.49 -16.69 -12.93
N ALA A 118 2.56 -16.45 -11.62
CA ALA A 118 1.95 -17.33 -10.63
C ALA A 118 0.43 -17.45 -10.84
N THR A 119 -0.26 -16.34 -11.09
CA THR A 119 -1.71 -16.32 -11.33
C THR A 119 -2.11 -17.06 -12.60
N LEU A 120 -1.26 -17.05 -13.65
CA LEU A 120 -1.51 -17.79 -14.89
C LEU A 120 -1.23 -19.27 -14.77
N THR A 121 -0.29 -19.68 -13.90
CA THR A 121 0.11 -21.07 -13.73
C THR A 121 -0.77 -21.83 -12.73
N ILE A 122 -1.23 -21.18 -11.67
CA ILE A 122 -2.02 -21.81 -10.61
C ILE A 122 -3.34 -22.42 -11.14
N PRO A 123 -4.18 -21.74 -11.94
CA PRO A 123 -5.41 -22.33 -12.46
C PRO A 123 -5.15 -23.53 -13.37
N SER A 124 -4.09 -23.49 -14.17
CA SER A 124 -3.74 -24.59 -15.07
C SER A 124 -3.26 -25.84 -14.32
N VAL A 125 -2.62 -25.66 -13.18
CA VAL A 125 -2.19 -26.77 -12.30
C VAL A 125 -3.39 -27.36 -11.57
N ILE A 126 -4.29 -26.54 -11.06
CA ILE A 126 -5.50 -27.00 -10.38
C ILE A 126 -6.43 -27.75 -11.33
N MET A 127 -6.65 -27.22 -12.55
CA MET A 127 -7.46 -27.89 -13.58
C MET A 127 -6.86 -29.20 -14.10
N ARG A 128 -5.55 -29.42 -13.90
CA ARG A 128 -4.88 -30.67 -14.30
C ARG A 128 -4.91 -31.73 -13.20
N MET A 129 -5.22 -31.35 -11.96
CA MET A 129 -5.35 -32.26 -10.83
C MET A 129 -6.80 -32.74 -10.58
N TYR A 130 -7.77 -32.14 -11.26
CA TYR A 130 -9.17 -32.53 -11.26
C TYR A 130 -9.58 -33.10 -12.61
#